data_3265c5d06955006f4eda2526e43e3a6f
#
_entry.id   3265c5d06955006f4eda2526e43e3a6f
#
_cell.length_a   1.000
_cell.length_b   1.000
_cell.length_c   1.000
_cell.angle_alpha   90.00
_cell.angle_beta   90.00
_cell.angle_gamma   90.00
#
_symmetry.space_group_name_H-M   'P 1'
#
loop_
_entity.id
_entity.type
_entity.pdbx_description
1 polymer ?
#
loop_
_entity_poly.entity_id
_entity_poly.type
_entity_poly.pdbx_seq_one_letter_code
_entity_poly.pdbx_strand_id
1 'polypeptide(L)'
;MLIATIAGSLILVVVVVVVVIAVTNDNGTKPAAAGSSSASASPSASAFVSSKTTGPCGYTSADLAQNPNLKNTGFPPDPKPTPTKTVVADFLTNRGTIEVAFDGKAAPCNVQSIAYLIGKKFYNNTPCPRAVDSGIYVVQCGDPSGTGAGGPSYTVKDENLAAAKYTAGAVAMANGGPDTNGSQFFFITKDSSKGLQKNYTVIGHVTKGLDILEKVVNDGNDGSNQAGGGKPKLPLSFTTVKIASVVGGGPTPGSGPSPTVVTPSPTATPTPTPTAS
;
A
#
# COMPACT_ATOMS: atom_id res chain seq x y z
N MET A 1 23.89 -40.75 29.44
CA MET A 1 24.73 -40.54 28.28
C MET A 1 23.87 -40.81 27.04
N LEU A 2 23.19 -39.78 26.51
CA LEU A 2 22.51 -39.85 25.21
C LEU A 2 22.54 -38.42 24.63
N ILE A 3 23.32 -38.26 23.58
CA ILE A 3 23.53 -37.04 22.84
C ILE A 3 22.43 -36.98 21.77
N ALA A 4 21.53 -36.01 21.86
CA ALA A 4 20.55 -35.71 20.81
C ALA A 4 21.11 -34.60 19.92
N THR A 5 21.50 -34.94 18.72
CA THR A 5 21.91 -34.03 17.65
C THR A 5 20.69 -33.36 17.05
N ILE A 6 20.64 -32.03 17.13
CA ILE A 6 19.64 -31.22 16.45
C ILE A 6 20.16 -30.94 15.03
N ALA A 7 19.54 -31.56 14.04
CA ALA A 7 19.78 -31.26 12.64
C ALA A 7 19.05 -29.97 12.25
N GLY A 8 19.79 -28.92 11.99
CA GLY A 8 19.29 -27.66 11.44
C GLY A 8 18.95 -27.85 9.96
N SER A 9 17.69 -27.71 9.61
CA SER A 9 17.24 -27.66 8.21
C SER A 9 17.44 -26.25 7.66
N LEU A 10 18.47 -26.09 6.85
CA LEU A 10 18.72 -24.92 6.04
C LEU A 10 17.81 -25.02 4.80
N ILE A 11 16.74 -24.26 4.73
CA ILE A 11 15.92 -24.18 3.52
C ILE A 11 16.60 -23.22 2.55
N LEU A 12 17.28 -23.79 1.57
CA LEU A 12 17.88 -23.10 0.42
C LEU A 12 16.77 -22.77 -0.56
N VAL A 13 16.43 -21.48 -0.71
CA VAL A 13 15.53 -21.03 -1.78
C VAL A 13 16.33 -21.02 -3.07
N VAL A 14 16.13 -22.03 -3.90
CA VAL A 14 16.69 -22.11 -5.25
C VAL A 14 15.79 -21.32 -6.19
N VAL A 15 16.26 -20.14 -6.59
CA VAL A 15 15.70 -19.42 -7.74
C VAL A 15 16.22 -20.11 -9.00
N VAL A 16 15.34 -20.86 -9.67
CA VAL A 16 15.66 -21.48 -10.97
C VAL A 16 15.53 -20.41 -12.05
N VAL A 17 16.65 -19.82 -12.43
CA VAL A 17 16.78 -19.06 -13.68
C VAL A 17 17.03 -20.05 -14.79
N VAL A 18 16.03 -20.31 -15.62
CA VAL A 18 16.23 -21.12 -16.84
C VAL A 18 16.84 -20.21 -17.91
N VAL A 19 18.15 -20.31 -18.06
CA VAL A 19 18.85 -19.73 -19.22
C VAL A 19 18.87 -20.80 -20.32
N VAL A 20 18.08 -20.61 -21.37
CA VAL A 20 18.17 -21.43 -22.58
C VAL A 20 19.33 -20.91 -23.43
N ILE A 21 20.46 -21.62 -23.42
CA ILE A 21 21.57 -21.39 -24.32
C ILE A 21 21.31 -22.22 -25.60
N ALA A 22 20.95 -21.54 -26.68
CA ALA A 22 20.93 -22.16 -28.00
C ALA A 22 22.37 -22.26 -28.52
N VAL A 23 22.90 -23.50 -28.62
CA VAL A 23 24.16 -23.79 -29.28
C VAL A 23 23.89 -23.93 -30.79
N THR A 24 24.32 -22.95 -31.57
CA THR A 24 24.34 -23.05 -33.05
C THR A 24 25.59 -23.79 -33.50
N ASN A 25 25.40 -24.95 -34.08
CA ASN A 25 26.46 -25.67 -34.73
C ASN A 25 26.51 -25.24 -36.23
N ASP A 26 27.60 -24.61 -36.58
CA ASP A 26 27.87 -24.15 -37.95
C ASP A 26 28.54 -25.26 -38.75
N ASN A 27 27.97 -25.72 -39.87
CA ASN A 27 28.70 -26.39 -40.91
C ASN A 27 28.05 -26.08 -42.26
N GLY A 28 28.84 -25.39 -43.08
CA GLY A 28 28.46 -24.83 -44.33
C GLY A 28 28.20 -25.83 -45.47
N THR A 29 27.45 -25.37 -46.39
CA THR A 29 27.66 -25.47 -47.88
C THR A 29 26.59 -24.69 -48.61
N LYS A 30 26.97 -23.79 -49.53
CA LYS A 30 26.17 -23.10 -50.56
C LYS A 30 26.20 -23.97 -51.85
N PRO A 31 25.15 -23.96 -52.75
CA PRO A 31 24.83 -22.78 -53.53
C PRO A 31 23.33 -22.60 -53.95
N ALA A 32 23.01 -21.35 -54.23
CA ALA A 32 22.12 -20.73 -55.23
C ALA A 32 20.80 -21.36 -55.67
N ALA A 33 19.67 -20.62 -55.54
CA ALA A 33 18.87 -20.06 -56.64
C ALA A 33 17.58 -19.38 -56.11
N ALA A 34 17.17 -18.34 -56.80
CA ALA A 34 16.09 -17.41 -56.66
C ALA A 34 14.69 -18.01 -56.32
N GLY A 35 13.98 -17.32 -55.42
CA GLY A 35 12.57 -17.53 -55.12
C GLY A 35 12.03 -16.34 -54.33
N SER A 36 11.38 -15.41 -55.05
CA SER A 36 10.59 -14.30 -54.48
C SER A 36 9.49 -14.87 -53.62
N SER A 37 9.46 -14.57 -52.34
CA SER A 37 8.29 -14.77 -51.48
C SER A 37 8.20 -13.68 -50.43
N SER A 38 7.06 -13.05 -50.43
CA SER A 38 6.58 -11.99 -49.55
C SER A 38 7.02 -12.14 -48.12
N ALA A 39 7.79 -11.16 -47.63
CA ALA A 39 8.07 -11.00 -46.23
C ALA A 39 6.75 -10.59 -45.53
N SER A 40 6.14 -11.55 -44.84
CA SER A 40 5.14 -11.27 -43.83
C SER A 40 5.87 -10.56 -42.69
N ALA A 41 5.66 -9.27 -42.57
CA ALA A 41 6.18 -8.47 -41.48
C ALA A 41 5.53 -8.98 -40.17
N SER A 42 6.28 -9.74 -39.40
CA SER A 42 5.96 -9.97 -37.99
C SER A 42 5.81 -8.60 -37.30
N PRO A 43 4.73 -8.39 -36.52
CA PRO A 43 4.62 -7.13 -35.79
C PRO A 43 5.84 -7.04 -34.84
N SER A 44 6.67 -6.05 -35.10
CA SER A 44 7.79 -5.69 -34.26
C SER A 44 7.22 -5.44 -32.86
N ALA A 45 7.57 -6.29 -31.89
CA ALA A 45 7.26 -6.03 -30.50
C ALA A 45 7.89 -4.68 -30.14
N SER A 46 7.05 -3.66 -30.07
CA SER A 46 7.49 -2.34 -29.63
C SER A 46 8.10 -2.52 -28.24
N ALA A 47 9.40 -2.35 -28.15
CA ALA A 47 10.09 -2.37 -26.87
C ALA A 47 9.42 -1.33 -25.96
N PHE A 48 8.86 -1.78 -24.84
CA PHE A 48 8.26 -0.88 -23.85
C PHE A 48 9.35 0.06 -23.35
N VAL A 49 9.25 1.33 -23.72
CA VAL A 49 10.14 2.36 -23.21
C VAL A 49 9.52 2.90 -21.91
N SER A 50 10.13 2.55 -20.79
CA SER A 50 9.75 3.12 -19.50
C SER A 50 9.87 4.65 -19.55
N SER A 51 8.75 5.35 -19.53
CA SER A 51 8.74 6.81 -19.47
C SER A 51 8.74 7.27 -18.02
N LYS A 52 9.43 8.38 -17.77
CA LYS A 52 9.50 9.01 -16.46
C LYS A 52 9.14 10.47 -16.59
N THR A 53 8.37 11.01 -15.65
CA THR A 53 8.12 12.46 -15.63
C THR A 53 9.39 13.22 -15.29
N THR A 54 9.52 14.43 -15.84
CA THR A 54 10.70 15.30 -15.64
C THR A 54 10.60 16.15 -14.36
N GLY A 55 9.47 16.09 -13.68
CA GLY A 55 9.23 16.87 -12.47
C GLY A 55 9.93 16.32 -11.22
N PRO A 56 9.82 17.01 -10.08
CA PRO A 56 10.54 16.66 -8.86
C PRO A 56 10.21 15.27 -8.30
N CYS A 57 9.00 14.75 -8.55
CA CYS A 57 8.61 13.42 -8.11
C CYS A 57 9.13 12.29 -9.01
N GLY A 58 9.34 12.57 -10.29
CA GLY A 58 9.91 11.63 -11.23
C GLY A 58 9.14 10.30 -11.27
N TYR A 59 7.80 10.38 -11.41
CA TYR A 59 6.94 9.20 -11.56
C TYR A 59 7.40 8.35 -12.74
N THR A 60 7.54 7.05 -12.53
CA THR A 60 8.04 6.11 -13.54
C THR A 60 6.90 5.23 -14.03
N SER A 61 6.73 5.08 -15.34
CA SER A 61 5.68 4.20 -15.89
C SER A 61 5.91 2.74 -15.52
N ALA A 62 4.82 2.06 -15.20
CA ALA A 62 4.80 0.61 -15.01
C ALA A 62 4.29 -0.08 -16.29
N ASP A 63 4.79 -1.27 -16.57
CA ASP A 63 4.43 -2.04 -17.77
C ASP A 63 3.08 -2.74 -17.58
N LEU A 64 2.05 -2.20 -18.22
CA LEU A 64 0.70 -2.76 -18.20
C LEU A 64 0.61 -4.12 -18.91
N ALA A 65 1.51 -4.40 -19.84
CA ALA A 65 1.49 -5.68 -20.57
C ALA A 65 2.02 -6.82 -19.68
N GLN A 66 2.93 -6.51 -18.75
CA GLN A 66 3.47 -7.49 -17.82
C GLN A 66 2.58 -7.68 -16.57
N ASN A 67 1.76 -6.68 -16.21
CA ASN A 67 0.84 -6.81 -15.10
C ASN A 67 -0.56 -6.31 -15.46
N PRO A 68 -1.48 -7.20 -15.83
CA PRO A 68 -2.85 -6.85 -16.24
C PRO A 68 -3.71 -6.34 -15.07
N ASN A 69 -3.26 -6.46 -13.81
CA ASN A 69 -3.95 -5.91 -12.65
C ASN A 69 -3.72 -4.40 -12.48
N LEU A 70 -2.75 -3.81 -13.21
CA LEU A 70 -2.52 -2.38 -13.20
C LEU A 70 -3.61 -1.64 -13.99
N LYS A 71 -3.95 -0.43 -13.54
CA LYS A 71 -4.90 0.45 -14.22
C LYS A 71 -4.17 1.65 -14.82
N ASN A 72 -4.44 1.92 -16.09
CA ASN A 72 -3.95 3.15 -16.71
C ASN A 72 -4.68 4.36 -16.13
N THR A 73 -4.01 5.10 -15.29
CA THR A 73 -4.52 6.31 -14.63
C THR A 73 -3.95 7.60 -15.22
N GLY A 74 -2.96 7.49 -16.09
CA GLY A 74 -2.03 8.57 -16.40
C GLY A 74 -1.13 8.87 -15.20
N PHE A 75 -0.31 9.91 -15.31
CA PHE A 75 0.54 10.38 -14.21
C PHE A 75 -0.17 11.47 -13.38
N PRO A 76 0.15 11.57 -12.08
CA PRO A 76 -0.18 12.78 -11.34
C PRO A 76 0.45 14.00 -12.00
N PRO A 77 -0.18 15.19 -11.96
CA PRO A 77 0.49 16.40 -12.38
C PRO A 77 1.74 16.58 -11.53
N ASP A 78 2.88 16.86 -12.17
CA ASP A 78 4.10 17.11 -11.40
C ASP A 78 3.87 18.27 -10.45
N PRO A 79 4.18 18.13 -9.17
CA PRO A 79 3.99 19.21 -8.24
C PRO A 79 4.91 20.35 -8.62
N LYS A 80 4.35 21.52 -8.79
CA LYS A 80 5.12 22.72 -8.45
C LYS A 80 5.53 22.52 -6.99
N PRO A 81 6.82 22.69 -6.63
CA PRO A 81 7.33 22.27 -5.33
C PRO A 81 6.54 22.93 -4.19
N THR A 82 5.51 22.30 -3.78
CA THR A 82 4.85 22.49 -2.50
C THR A 82 3.79 21.43 -2.33
N PRO A 83 4.06 20.49 -1.55
CA PRO A 83 3.04 20.16 -0.59
C PRO A 83 3.63 20.13 0.81
N THR A 84 3.61 21.27 1.44
CA THR A 84 3.64 21.38 2.89
C THR A 84 2.22 21.25 3.47
N LYS A 85 1.30 20.68 2.68
CA LYS A 85 -0.12 20.60 3.05
C LYS A 85 -0.47 19.23 3.59
N THR A 86 -1.24 19.21 4.65
CA THR A 86 -1.93 18.01 5.10
C THR A 86 -3.17 17.81 4.23
N VAL A 87 -3.30 16.64 3.64
CA VAL A 87 -4.50 16.22 2.91
C VAL A 87 -5.30 15.31 3.83
N VAL A 88 -6.49 15.72 4.23
CA VAL A 88 -7.40 14.86 5.01
C VAL A 88 -8.36 14.18 4.06
N ALA A 89 -8.46 12.86 4.17
CA ALA A 89 -9.38 12.08 3.36
C ALA A 89 -10.26 11.16 4.21
N ASP A 90 -11.52 11.05 3.81
CA ASP A 90 -12.49 10.12 4.35
C ASP A 90 -12.52 8.85 3.50
N PHE A 91 -12.29 7.72 4.12
CA PHE A 91 -12.50 6.39 3.58
C PHE A 91 -13.81 5.84 4.16
N LEU A 92 -14.89 5.98 3.38
CA LEU A 92 -16.18 5.38 3.75
C LEU A 92 -16.05 3.87 3.48
N THR A 93 -16.27 3.09 4.51
CA THR A 93 -16.11 1.63 4.42
C THR A 93 -17.45 0.93 4.70
N ASN A 94 -17.50 -0.38 4.42
CA ASN A 94 -18.61 -1.24 4.84
C ASN A 94 -18.71 -1.41 6.37
N ARG A 95 -17.83 -0.75 7.16
CA ARG A 95 -17.78 -0.85 8.63
C ARG A 95 -17.75 0.48 9.36
N GLY A 96 -17.89 1.57 8.64
CA GLY A 96 -17.80 2.93 9.16
C GLY A 96 -16.77 3.76 8.43
N THR A 97 -16.55 4.98 8.87
CA THR A 97 -15.63 5.91 8.24
C THR A 97 -14.27 5.86 8.91
N ILE A 98 -13.21 5.72 8.12
CA ILE A 98 -11.84 5.90 8.54
C ILE A 98 -11.36 7.24 7.98
N GLU A 99 -10.87 8.15 8.83
CA GLU A 99 -10.30 9.42 8.40
C GLU A 99 -8.78 9.36 8.52
N VAL A 100 -8.09 9.82 7.48
CA VAL A 100 -6.62 9.83 7.39
C VAL A 100 -6.14 11.24 7.11
N ALA A 101 -5.19 11.71 7.91
CA ALA A 101 -4.42 12.91 7.63
C ALA A 101 -3.09 12.52 6.96
N PHE A 102 -2.97 12.81 5.67
CA PHE A 102 -1.75 12.56 4.90
C PHE A 102 -0.76 13.72 5.05
N ASP A 103 0.48 13.41 5.36
CA ASP A 103 1.55 14.37 5.61
C ASP A 103 2.33 14.70 4.32
N GLY A 104 1.85 15.70 3.58
CA GLY A 104 2.53 16.17 2.36
C GLY A 104 3.88 16.82 2.61
N LYS A 105 4.26 17.15 3.86
CA LYS A 105 5.60 17.64 4.17
C LYS A 105 6.60 16.48 4.26
N ALA A 106 6.20 15.38 4.87
CA ALA A 106 7.05 14.21 5.06
C ALA A 106 7.18 13.36 3.78
N ALA A 107 6.11 13.23 2.99
CA ALA A 107 6.07 12.41 1.78
C ALA A 107 5.33 13.11 0.63
N PRO A 108 5.89 14.22 0.10
CA PRO A 108 5.19 15.07 -0.87
C PRO A 108 4.73 14.34 -2.12
N CYS A 109 5.57 13.51 -2.72
CA CYS A 109 5.26 12.83 -3.98
C CYS A 109 4.28 11.68 -3.80
N ASN A 110 4.44 10.91 -2.72
CA ASN A 110 3.51 9.84 -2.40
C ASN A 110 2.12 10.38 -2.01
N VAL A 111 2.06 11.44 -1.19
CA VAL A 111 0.79 12.08 -0.81
C VAL A 111 0.09 12.70 -2.01
N GLN A 112 0.83 13.31 -2.93
CA GLN A 112 0.26 13.82 -4.18
C GLN A 112 -0.30 12.69 -5.05
N SER A 113 0.42 11.58 -5.16
CA SER A 113 -0.06 10.39 -5.88
C SER A 113 -1.37 9.87 -5.27
N ILE A 114 -1.43 9.71 -3.95
CA ILE A 114 -2.65 9.30 -3.26
C ILE A 114 -3.81 10.27 -3.52
N ALA A 115 -3.57 11.58 -3.39
CA ALA A 115 -4.60 12.59 -3.63
C ALA A 115 -5.11 12.57 -5.09
N TYR A 116 -4.20 12.40 -6.06
CA TYR A 116 -4.55 12.24 -7.47
C TYR A 116 -5.43 11.00 -7.70
N LEU A 117 -5.05 9.87 -7.13
CA LEU A 117 -5.80 8.62 -7.25
C LEU A 117 -7.17 8.71 -6.58
N ILE A 118 -7.28 9.41 -5.42
CA ILE A 118 -8.58 9.72 -4.81
C ILE A 118 -9.46 10.53 -5.77
N GLY A 119 -8.89 11.58 -6.39
CA GLY A 119 -9.59 12.40 -7.38
C GLY A 119 -10.07 11.61 -8.61
N LYS A 120 -9.33 10.56 -8.99
CA LYS A 120 -9.71 9.60 -10.04
C LYS A 120 -10.73 8.55 -9.58
N LYS A 121 -11.19 8.59 -8.33
CA LYS A 121 -12.05 7.55 -7.71
C LYS A 121 -11.43 6.15 -7.75
N PHE A 122 -10.11 6.08 -7.80
CA PHE A 122 -9.35 4.85 -7.96
C PHE A 122 -9.60 3.85 -6.83
N TYR A 123 -9.81 4.36 -5.61
CA TYR A 123 -10.04 3.57 -4.41
C TYR A 123 -11.50 3.21 -4.15
N ASN A 124 -12.45 3.73 -4.96
CA ASN A 124 -13.88 3.42 -4.76
C ASN A 124 -14.16 1.95 -5.07
N ASN A 125 -14.99 1.33 -4.23
CA ASN A 125 -15.38 -0.08 -4.33
C ASN A 125 -14.17 -1.04 -4.34
N THR A 126 -13.16 -0.77 -3.52
CA THR A 126 -11.95 -1.60 -3.43
C THR A 126 -11.86 -2.35 -2.11
N PRO A 127 -11.46 -3.62 -2.10
CA PRO A 127 -11.24 -4.39 -0.89
C PRO A 127 -9.90 -4.04 -0.23
N CYS A 128 -9.78 -4.42 1.06
CA CYS A 128 -8.50 -4.55 1.75
C CYS A 128 -8.14 -6.05 1.78
N PRO A 129 -7.34 -6.53 0.84
CA PRO A 129 -7.19 -7.98 0.61
C PRO A 129 -6.35 -8.70 1.67
N ARG A 130 -5.60 -7.97 2.51
CA ARG A 130 -4.66 -8.57 3.44
C ARG A 130 -4.71 -7.91 4.81
N ALA A 131 -4.73 -8.74 5.85
CA ALA A 131 -4.44 -8.34 7.23
C ALA A 131 -3.31 -9.21 7.79
N VAL A 132 -2.54 -8.65 8.73
CA VAL A 132 -1.52 -9.37 9.50
C VAL A 132 -1.75 -9.08 10.97
N ASP A 133 -1.78 -10.13 11.78
CA ASP A 133 -2.12 -10.12 13.21
C ASP A 133 -1.00 -10.67 14.11
N SER A 134 0.17 -10.94 13.53
CA SER A 134 1.33 -11.50 14.22
C SER A 134 2.65 -10.95 13.67
N GLY A 135 3.56 -10.58 14.55
CA GLY A 135 4.86 -9.98 14.22
C GLY A 135 4.76 -8.52 13.79
N ILE A 136 3.82 -8.21 12.90
CA ILE A 136 3.34 -6.87 12.56
C ILE A 136 1.81 -6.86 12.60
N TYR A 137 1.21 -5.69 12.76
CA TYR A 137 -0.24 -5.55 12.93
C TYR A 137 -0.76 -4.53 11.93
N VAL A 138 -1.20 -5.01 10.76
CA VAL A 138 -1.53 -4.13 9.63
C VAL A 138 -2.77 -4.61 8.88
N VAL A 139 -3.47 -3.64 8.25
CA VAL A 139 -4.49 -3.89 7.21
C VAL A 139 -4.00 -3.24 5.93
N GLN A 140 -3.73 -4.02 4.89
CA GLN A 140 -3.27 -3.55 3.59
C GLN A 140 -4.45 -3.39 2.63
N CYS A 141 -4.49 -2.23 1.97
CA CYS A 141 -5.55 -1.79 1.07
C CYS A 141 -4.97 -1.10 -0.17
N GLY A 142 -5.83 -0.57 -1.04
CA GLY A 142 -5.42 0.30 -2.13
C GLY A 142 -5.15 -0.42 -3.45
N ASP A 143 -5.51 -1.70 -3.54
CA ASP A 143 -5.50 -2.48 -4.78
C ASP A 143 -6.92 -2.66 -5.31
N PRO A 144 -7.31 -1.99 -6.42
CA PRO A 144 -8.64 -2.17 -7.00
C PRO A 144 -8.91 -3.56 -7.57
N SER A 145 -7.87 -4.35 -7.83
CA SER A 145 -8.02 -5.74 -8.29
C SER A 145 -8.32 -6.70 -7.14
N GLY A 146 -7.96 -6.32 -5.91
CA GLY A 146 -8.10 -7.16 -4.73
C GLY A 146 -7.15 -8.36 -4.67
N THR A 147 -6.19 -8.46 -5.60
CA THR A 147 -5.24 -9.58 -5.70
C THR A 147 -3.96 -9.37 -4.89
N GLY A 148 -3.69 -8.15 -4.45
CA GLY A 148 -2.42 -7.72 -3.87
C GLY A 148 -1.36 -7.32 -4.91
N ALA A 149 -1.65 -7.48 -6.22
CA ALA A 149 -0.73 -7.17 -7.32
C ALA A 149 -1.19 -5.97 -8.17
N GLY A 150 -2.33 -5.37 -7.88
CA GLY A 150 -2.87 -4.23 -8.63
C GLY A 150 -2.29 -2.90 -8.19
N GLY A 151 -2.48 -1.90 -9.05
CA GLY A 151 -1.98 -0.55 -8.82
C GLY A 151 -2.24 0.40 -9.98
N PRO A 152 -1.69 1.62 -9.95
CA PRO A 152 -1.71 2.53 -11.09
C PRO A 152 -0.64 2.13 -12.11
N SER A 153 -0.67 2.78 -13.28
CA SER A 153 0.31 2.57 -14.36
C SER A 153 1.66 3.27 -14.12
N TYR A 154 2.00 3.57 -12.88
CA TYR A 154 3.27 4.21 -12.52
C TYR A 154 3.71 3.83 -11.11
N THR A 155 4.98 4.10 -10.80
CA THR A 155 5.55 4.01 -9.47
C THR A 155 6.06 5.36 -8.98
N VAL A 156 6.17 5.49 -7.67
CA VAL A 156 6.68 6.65 -6.93
C VAL A 156 7.88 6.19 -6.10
N LYS A 157 8.89 7.04 -5.99
CA LYS A 157 10.06 6.77 -5.16
C LYS A 157 9.74 6.75 -3.67
N ASP A 158 10.59 6.08 -2.92
CA ASP A 158 10.56 6.12 -1.48
C ASP A 158 10.90 7.51 -0.94
N GLU A 159 10.22 7.90 0.15
CA GLU A 159 10.44 9.14 0.87
C GLU A 159 10.54 8.85 2.37
N ASN A 160 11.24 9.69 3.12
CA ASN A 160 11.35 9.74 4.59
C ASN A 160 11.73 8.43 5.32
N LEU A 161 12.30 7.43 4.67
CA LEU A 161 12.58 6.11 5.25
C LEU A 161 13.36 6.18 6.56
N ALA A 162 14.38 7.04 6.66
CA ALA A 162 15.19 7.19 7.88
C ALA A 162 14.36 7.63 9.09
N ALA A 163 13.36 8.50 8.87
CA ALA A 163 12.46 9.02 9.91
C ALA A 163 11.22 8.17 10.13
N ALA A 164 11.00 7.11 9.34
CA ALA A 164 9.80 6.29 9.39
C ALA A 164 9.59 5.67 10.79
N LYS A 165 8.36 5.80 11.30
CA LYS A 165 7.90 5.20 12.55
C LYS A 165 6.63 4.40 12.28
N TYR A 166 6.66 3.12 12.62
CA TYR A 166 5.55 2.20 12.35
C TYR A 166 4.72 1.95 13.61
N THR A 167 4.29 3.04 14.24
CA THR A 167 3.46 3.02 15.46
C THR A 167 1.98 2.91 15.11
N ALA A 168 1.14 2.58 16.09
CA ALA A 168 -0.31 2.53 15.91
C ALA A 168 -0.86 3.83 15.31
N GLY A 169 -1.76 3.69 14.36
CA GLY A 169 -2.36 4.79 13.59
C GLY A 169 -1.53 5.23 12.38
N ALA A 170 -0.25 4.88 12.26
CA ALA A 170 0.53 5.26 11.08
C ALA A 170 0.00 4.59 9.80
N VAL A 171 0.12 5.30 8.68
CA VAL A 171 -0.22 4.81 7.34
C VAL A 171 1.04 4.87 6.48
N ALA A 172 1.41 3.74 5.88
CA ALA A 172 2.61 3.63 5.07
C ALA A 172 2.35 2.97 3.71
N MET A 173 3.13 3.34 2.70
CA MET A 173 3.03 2.75 1.37
C MET A 173 3.52 1.30 1.39
N ALA A 174 2.76 0.42 0.74
CA ALA A 174 3.22 -0.92 0.40
C ALA A 174 3.96 -0.87 -0.94
N ASN A 175 5.06 -1.63 -1.05
CA ASN A 175 5.89 -1.66 -2.25
C ASN A 175 6.41 -3.07 -2.55
N GLY A 176 6.93 -3.28 -3.74
CA GLY A 176 7.59 -4.51 -4.19
C GLY A 176 9.13 -4.44 -4.13
N GLY A 177 9.68 -3.48 -3.41
CA GLY A 177 11.08 -3.17 -3.30
C GLY A 177 11.34 -1.66 -3.36
N PRO A 178 12.59 -1.20 -3.32
CA PRO A 178 12.91 0.21 -3.34
C PRO A 178 12.29 0.97 -4.52
N ASP A 179 11.75 2.15 -4.26
CA ASP A 179 11.21 3.06 -5.29
C ASP A 179 10.05 2.50 -6.13
N THR A 180 9.29 1.54 -5.59
CA THR A 180 8.16 0.90 -6.29
C THR A 180 6.79 1.18 -5.63
N ASN A 181 6.65 2.28 -4.91
CA ASN A 181 5.36 2.66 -4.34
C ASN A 181 4.34 2.89 -5.47
N GLY A 182 3.15 2.28 -5.36
CA GLY A 182 2.05 2.46 -6.30
C GLY A 182 0.85 3.13 -5.66
N SER A 183 -0.24 2.38 -5.52
CA SER A 183 -1.45 2.81 -4.82
C SER A 183 -1.70 2.07 -3.51
N GLN A 184 -1.02 0.95 -3.29
CA GLN A 184 -1.24 0.15 -2.10
C GLN A 184 -0.58 0.77 -0.89
N PHE A 185 -1.27 0.74 0.23
CA PHE A 185 -0.80 1.21 1.53
C PHE A 185 -1.34 0.31 2.63
N PHE A 186 -0.77 0.42 3.81
CA PHE A 186 -1.27 -0.31 4.96
C PHE A 186 -1.43 0.61 6.17
N PHE A 187 -2.49 0.34 6.91
CA PHE A 187 -2.76 0.94 8.20
C PHE A 187 -2.09 0.09 9.27
N ILE A 188 -1.44 0.73 10.21
CA ILE A 188 -0.77 0.06 11.34
C ILE A 188 -1.68 0.20 12.56
N THR A 189 -2.08 -0.94 13.15
CA THR A 189 -3.03 -0.95 14.29
C THR A 189 -2.33 -1.05 15.64
N LYS A 190 -1.12 -1.63 15.69
CA LYS A 190 -0.27 -1.70 16.88
C LYS A 190 1.18 -1.43 16.49
N ASP A 191 2.02 -1.06 17.45
CA ASP A 191 3.43 -0.82 17.18
C ASP A 191 4.06 -2.04 16.48
N SER A 192 4.48 -1.84 15.25
CA SER A 192 5.08 -2.83 14.36
C SER A 192 6.55 -2.51 14.04
N SER A 193 7.16 -1.56 14.77
CA SER A 193 8.52 -1.08 14.52
C SER A 193 9.59 -2.17 14.67
N LYS A 194 9.33 -3.21 15.44
CA LYS A 194 10.25 -4.36 15.59
C LYS A 194 10.19 -5.34 14.43
N GLY A 195 9.04 -5.43 13.75
CA GLY A 195 8.81 -6.37 12.67
C GLY A 195 8.96 -5.76 11.27
N LEU A 196 8.85 -4.42 11.15
CA LEU A 196 8.98 -3.70 9.90
C LEU A 196 10.35 -3.03 9.79
N GLN A 197 11.09 -3.36 8.75
CA GLN A 197 12.28 -2.60 8.37
C GLN A 197 11.89 -1.24 7.82
N LYS A 198 12.82 -0.26 7.84
CA LYS A 198 12.58 1.11 7.34
C LYS A 198 12.60 1.17 5.80
N ASN A 199 11.74 0.39 5.16
CA ASN A 199 11.60 0.26 3.72
C ASN A 199 10.27 0.79 3.18
N TYR A 200 9.42 1.35 4.06
CA TYR A 200 8.08 1.77 3.70
C TYR A 200 7.88 3.25 4.01
N THR A 201 7.56 4.02 3.00
CA THR A 201 7.28 5.45 3.12
C THR A 201 6.05 5.69 3.99
N VAL A 202 6.23 6.35 5.14
CA VAL A 202 5.09 6.79 5.98
C VAL A 202 4.47 8.01 5.34
N ILE A 203 3.17 7.92 5.01
CA ILE A 203 2.43 8.95 4.28
C ILE A 203 1.44 9.73 5.15
N GLY A 204 1.20 9.32 6.39
CA GLY A 204 0.26 9.99 7.28
C GLY A 204 -0.18 9.13 8.45
N HIS A 205 -1.32 9.49 9.02
CA HIS A 205 -1.89 8.77 10.17
C HIS A 205 -3.42 8.80 10.16
N VAL A 206 -4.01 7.80 10.78
CA VAL A 206 -5.45 7.68 11.02
C VAL A 206 -5.85 8.66 12.13
N THR A 207 -6.83 9.51 11.86
CA THR A 207 -7.40 10.46 12.83
C THR A 207 -8.74 10.00 13.40
N LYS A 208 -9.48 9.13 12.65
CA LYS A 208 -10.71 8.48 13.12
C LYS A 208 -10.82 7.07 12.56
N GLY A 209 -11.46 6.17 13.31
CA GLY A 209 -11.77 4.80 12.87
C GLY A 209 -10.60 3.83 13.01
N LEU A 210 -9.62 4.11 13.88
CA LEU A 210 -8.56 3.15 14.20
C LEU A 210 -9.12 1.86 14.82
N ASP A 211 -10.17 1.97 15.64
CA ASP A 211 -10.91 0.87 16.25
C ASP A 211 -11.51 -0.09 15.23
N ILE A 212 -11.97 0.42 14.07
CA ILE A 212 -12.45 -0.40 12.95
C ILE A 212 -11.31 -1.29 12.42
N LEU A 213 -10.14 -0.71 12.24
CA LEU A 213 -8.94 -1.41 11.74
C LEU A 213 -8.41 -2.41 12.78
N GLU A 214 -8.37 -2.02 14.05
CA GLU A 214 -8.00 -2.90 15.16
C GLU A 214 -8.92 -4.13 15.23
N LYS A 215 -10.23 -3.93 15.06
CA LYS A 215 -11.18 -5.03 15.02
C LYS A 215 -10.90 -5.99 13.86
N VAL A 216 -10.59 -5.48 12.66
CA VAL A 216 -10.23 -6.31 11.50
C VAL A 216 -9.00 -7.18 11.80
N VAL A 217 -7.97 -6.59 12.40
CA VAL A 217 -6.73 -7.33 12.75
C VAL A 217 -6.99 -8.34 13.88
N ASN A 218 -7.76 -7.96 14.91
CA ASN A 218 -8.03 -8.83 16.07
C ASN A 218 -8.93 -10.02 15.71
N ASP A 219 -9.82 -9.90 14.73
CA ASP A 219 -10.64 -11.03 14.22
C ASP A 219 -9.78 -12.04 13.42
N GLY A 220 -8.55 -11.65 13.04
CA GLY A 220 -7.57 -12.50 12.38
C GLY A 220 -7.76 -12.61 10.87
N ASN A 221 -6.99 -13.49 10.28
CA ASN A 221 -6.93 -13.73 8.84
C ASN A 221 -6.90 -15.22 8.52
N ASP A 222 -6.92 -15.59 7.25
CA ASP A 222 -6.93 -16.98 6.79
C ASP A 222 -5.54 -17.60 6.56
N GLY A 223 -4.47 -16.85 6.79
CA GLY A 223 -3.10 -17.30 6.61
C GLY A 223 -2.69 -17.54 5.15
N SER A 224 -3.49 -17.11 4.17
CA SER A 224 -3.30 -17.44 2.76
C SER A 224 -2.15 -16.70 2.07
N ASN A 225 -1.57 -15.66 2.69
CA ASN A 225 -0.51 -14.86 2.08
C ASN A 225 0.88 -15.34 2.49
N GLN A 226 1.72 -15.72 1.51
CA GLN A 226 3.08 -16.23 1.76
C GLN A 226 4.01 -15.22 2.46
N ALA A 227 3.77 -13.92 2.30
CA ALA A 227 4.50 -12.87 3.01
C ALA A 227 3.98 -12.61 4.44
N GLY A 228 3.15 -13.52 4.95
CA GLY A 228 2.51 -13.45 6.27
C GLY A 228 1.13 -12.81 6.23
N GLY A 229 0.27 -13.24 7.16
CA GLY A 229 -1.13 -12.87 7.20
C GLY A 229 -1.96 -13.49 6.07
N GLY A 230 -3.05 -12.85 5.71
CA GLY A 230 -3.95 -13.35 4.67
C GLY A 230 -5.20 -12.50 4.54
N LYS A 231 -6.20 -13.05 3.88
CA LYS A 231 -7.50 -12.39 3.72
C LYS A 231 -8.15 -12.21 5.09
N PRO A 232 -8.60 -10.99 5.44
CA PRO A 232 -9.23 -10.76 6.74
C PRO A 232 -10.48 -11.62 6.92
N LYS A 233 -10.62 -12.27 8.09
CA LYS A 233 -11.86 -12.98 8.47
C LYS A 233 -13.02 -12.01 8.61
N LEU A 234 -12.72 -10.77 9.03
CA LEU A 234 -13.66 -9.66 9.03
C LEU A 234 -13.38 -8.77 7.80
N PRO A 235 -14.07 -8.97 6.66
CA PRO A 235 -13.77 -8.24 5.43
C PRO A 235 -13.94 -6.73 5.60
N LEU A 236 -12.97 -5.97 5.09
CA LEU A 236 -13.01 -4.52 4.99
C LEU A 236 -12.94 -4.12 3.51
N SER A 237 -13.78 -3.17 3.12
CA SER A 237 -13.76 -2.59 1.77
C SER A 237 -14.12 -1.12 1.81
N PHE A 238 -13.50 -0.33 0.95
CA PHE A 238 -13.88 1.06 0.72
C PHE A 238 -15.06 1.12 -0.23
N THR A 239 -16.11 1.82 0.14
CA THR A 239 -17.25 2.14 -0.75
C THR A 239 -16.95 3.41 -1.53
N THR A 240 -16.46 4.44 -0.84
CA THR A 240 -16.10 5.72 -1.43
C THR A 240 -14.92 6.30 -0.66
N VAL A 241 -13.95 6.86 -1.40
CA VAL A 241 -12.85 7.63 -0.83
C VAL A 241 -12.87 9.04 -1.40
N LYS A 242 -12.81 10.04 -0.52
CA LYS A 242 -12.88 11.45 -0.92
C LYS A 242 -11.93 12.30 -0.08
N ILE A 243 -11.41 13.37 -0.66
CA ILE A 243 -10.69 14.40 0.08
C ILE A 243 -11.73 15.22 0.87
N ALA A 244 -11.55 15.27 2.19
CA ALA A 244 -12.40 16.04 3.09
C ALA A 244 -11.89 17.48 3.22
N SER A 245 -10.57 17.68 3.35
CA SER A 245 -9.96 19.00 3.42
C SER A 245 -8.47 18.98 3.01
N VAL A 246 -7.94 20.16 2.70
CA VAL A 246 -6.50 20.39 2.48
C VAL A 246 -6.08 21.56 3.37
N VAL A 247 -5.24 21.29 4.36
CA VAL A 247 -4.84 22.26 5.38
C VAL A 247 -3.36 22.62 5.21
N GLY A 248 -3.03 23.90 5.30
CA GLY A 248 -1.64 24.36 5.29
C GLY A 248 -0.94 24.08 6.61
N GLY A 249 0.20 23.33 6.57
CA GLY A 249 0.96 22.92 7.75
C GLY A 249 0.49 21.56 8.32
N GLY A 250 1.35 20.55 8.25
CA GLY A 250 1.04 19.20 8.73
C GLY A 250 1.05 19.08 10.27
N PRO A 251 0.29 18.14 10.84
CA PRO A 251 0.44 17.78 12.24
C PRO A 251 1.83 17.19 12.50
N THR A 252 2.41 17.54 13.61
CA THR A 252 3.70 16.99 14.07
C THR A 252 3.56 15.47 14.28
N PRO A 253 4.44 14.61 13.73
CA PRO A 253 4.41 13.19 14.01
C PRO A 253 4.53 12.95 15.52
N GLY A 254 3.51 12.38 16.12
CA GLY A 254 3.51 12.02 17.56
C GLY A 254 2.41 12.64 18.42
N SER A 255 1.59 13.54 17.90
CA SER A 255 0.40 14.02 18.62
C SER A 255 -0.86 13.30 18.16
N GLY A 256 -0.97 12.02 18.46
CA GLY A 256 -2.27 11.35 18.50
C GLY A 256 -3.09 12.01 19.62
N PRO A 257 -4.44 12.12 19.49
CA PRO A 257 -5.25 12.61 20.57
C PRO A 257 -5.04 11.73 21.79
N SER A 258 -4.60 12.35 22.89
CA SER A 258 -4.63 11.71 24.19
C SER A 258 -6.08 11.25 24.43
N PRO A 259 -6.32 10.03 24.87
CA PRO A 259 -7.68 9.59 25.14
C PRO A 259 -8.27 10.54 26.19
N THR A 260 -9.28 11.31 25.81
CA THR A 260 -10.05 12.10 26.75
C THR A 260 -10.81 11.11 27.60
N VAL A 261 -10.35 10.92 28.81
CA VAL A 261 -11.10 10.19 29.84
C VAL A 261 -12.37 10.99 30.09
N VAL A 262 -13.47 10.53 29.52
CA VAL A 262 -14.80 11.04 29.86
C VAL A 262 -15.12 10.50 31.26
N THR A 263 -14.88 11.30 32.28
CA THR A 263 -15.33 11.01 33.63
C THR A 263 -16.87 11.06 33.58
N PRO A 264 -17.57 10.00 33.97
CA PRO A 264 -19.03 10.06 34.04
C PRO A 264 -19.43 11.11 35.08
N SER A 265 -20.31 12.03 34.68
CA SER A 265 -20.91 13.03 35.55
C SER A 265 -21.65 12.32 36.69
N PRO A 266 -21.50 12.76 37.93
CA PRO A 266 -22.17 12.11 39.06
C PRO A 266 -23.69 12.21 38.88
N THR A 267 -24.33 11.05 38.90
CA THR A 267 -25.81 10.89 38.87
C THR A 267 -26.39 11.66 40.06
N ALA A 268 -27.28 12.62 39.77
CA ALA A 268 -27.99 13.37 40.79
C ALA A 268 -28.80 12.41 41.64
N THR A 269 -28.58 12.49 42.95
CA THR A 269 -29.35 11.80 44.00
C THR A 269 -30.80 12.33 43.98
N PRO A 270 -31.82 11.48 43.91
CA PRO A 270 -33.21 11.96 43.98
C PRO A 270 -33.50 12.54 45.39
N THR A 271 -34.02 13.75 45.42
CA THR A 271 -34.54 14.44 46.58
C THR A 271 -35.74 13.69 47.18
N PRO A 272 -35.79 13.40 48.49
CA PRO A 272 -36.97 12.75 49.05
C PRO A 272 -38.16 13.68 49.09
N THR A 273 -39.34 13.17 48.65
CA THR A 273 -40.62 13.82 48.71
C THR A 273 -41.07 13.98 50.17
N PRO A 274 -41.56 15.16 50.62
CA PRO A 274 -42.08 15.29 51.94
C PRO A 274 -43.48 14.64 52.07
N THR A 275 -43.61 13.77 53.05
CA THR A 275 -44.89 13.15 53.44
C THR A 275 -45.72 14.21 54.20
N ALA A 276 -46.91 14.50 53.69
CA ALA A 276 -47.90 15.33 54.39
C ALA A 276 -48.59 14.52 55.52
N SER A 277 -48.67 15.12 56.70
CA SER A 277 -49.52 14.70 57.84
C SER A 277 -50.90 15.27 57.70
#